data_157997f03d86c87c46d39c60526d24a9
#
_entry.id   157997f03d86c87c46d39c60526d24a9
#
_cell.length_a   1.000
_cell.length_b   1.000
_cell.length_c   1.000
_cell.angle_alpha   90.00
_cell.angle_beta   90.00
_cell.angle_gamma   90.00
#
_symmetry.space_group_name_H-M   'P 1'
#
loop_
_entity.id
_entity.type
_entity.pdbx_description
1 polymer ?
#
loop_
_entity_poly.entity_id
_entity_poly.type
_entity_poly.pdbx_seq_one_letter_code
_entity_poly.pdbx_strand_id
1 'polypeptide(L)'
;MTSDKAFAITSFEDRLSRFFAGRPGLCRYLGNLESKFFRDEIEDLSVDRPVYVTGLTRSGSTILLELLAAHEQTAAHQYRDYPLVCIPLWWNRFVDLAGGGRGEPVERFHRDGIRVTPRSPEAMEEILWMMFFPDCHASSRSQVMDGRTRYPAFESFYRDQIRKILYLRRGSRYLAKANYHVTRLAYLKTIFPDARFVIPVRSPVAQAASLSRQHRLFCEAEARDPRVLNYMRIAGHFEFGLDRRPVNTGCGKTADRIMDLWNSGQEARGLGLLWASVYRYVGGLLAADDALRAASIVVDHDDFCRFPEKILAKIYDHCGLTVDLEFLRQKAKTIFPPREDRPFPFTREEQAAIEAEAGEAYAAMRRFTG
;
A
#
# COMPACT_ATOMS: atom_id res chain seq x y z
N MET A 1 24.62 9.28 -22.05
CA MET A 1 24.79 9.23 -20.56
C MET A 1 23.74 10.16 -19.96
N THR A 2 22.49 9.72 -19.89
CA THR A 2 21.41 10.44 -19.20
C THR A 2 21.46 10.00 -17.73
N SER A 3 21.85 10.93 -16.87
CA SER A 3 21.91 10.79 -15.43
C SER A 3 20.58 10.21 -14.92
N ASP A 4 20.63 8.98 -14.44
CA ASP A 4 19.58 8.36 -13.62
C ASP A 4 19.43 9.15 -12.29
N LYS A 5 18.76 10.29 -12.34
CA LYS A 5 18.22 10.94 -11.15
C LYS A 5 16.92 10.25 -10.74
N ALA A 6 16.94 8.93 -10.71
CA ALA A 6 15.95 8.15 -10.00
C ALA A 6 16.15 8.40 -8.51
N PHE A 7 15.05 8.43 -7.76
CA PHE A 7 14.95 8.57 -6.31
C PHE A 7 16.18 8.03 -5.57
N ALA A 8 17.13 8.90 -5.23
CA ALA A 8 18.38 8.51 -4.58
C ALA A 8 18.26 8.78 -3.08
N ILE A 9 18.36 7.70 -2.30
CA ILE A 9 18.39 7.78 -0.83
C ILE A 9 19.72 8.41 -0.43
N THR A 10 19.66 9.56 0.24
CA THR A 10 20.87 10.22 0.73
C THR A 10 21.48 9.45 1.91
N SER A 11 22.80 9.60 2.12
CA SER A 11 23.48 8.98 3.27
C SER A 11 22.97 9.53 4.62
N PHE A 12 22.41 10.73 4.63
CA PHE A 12 21.78 11.29 5.82
C PHE A 12 20.43 10.61 6.11
N GLU A 13 19.57 10.48 5.10
CA GLU A 13 18.28 9.77 5.22
C GLU A 13 18.48 8.31 5.64
N ASP A 14 19.42 7.59 5.04
CA ASP A 14 19.74 6.20 5.41
C ASP A 14 20.19 6.09 6.87
N ARG A 15 21.08 6.97 7.33
CA ARG A 15 21.52 6.96 8.73
C ARG A 15 20.40 7.30 9.70
N LEU A 16 19.61 8.31 9.37
CA LEU A 16 18.49 8.76 10.21
C LEU A 16 17.40 7.69 10.30
N SER A 17 17.00 7.12 9.17
CA SER A 17 15.98 6.07 9.13
C SER A 17 16.42 4.81 9.89
N ARG A 18 17.67 4.36 9.73
CA ARG A 18 18.22 3.22 10.48
C ARG A 18 18.27 3.47 11.97
N PHE A 19 18.64 4.69 12.39
CA PHE A 19 18.67 5.05 13.80
C PHE A 19 17.30 4.90 14.44
N PHE A 20 16.24 5.42 13.81
CA PHE A 20 14.88 5.34 14.32
C PHE A 20 14.26 3.97 14.15
N ALA A 21 14.45 3.29 13.02
CA ALA A 21 13.95 1.94 12.80
C ALA A 21 14.47 0.93 13.84
N GLY A 22 15.73 1.09 14.28
CA GLY A 22 16.29 0.29 15.36
C GLY A 22 15.76 0.62 16.77
N ARG A 23 14.90 1.63 16.91
CA ARG A 23 14.40 2.14 18.20
C ARG A 23 12.89 2.39 18.21
N PRO A 24 12.05 1.36 17.97
CA PRO A 24 10.61 1.54 17.88
C PRO A 24 10.00 2.11 19.17
N GLY A 25 10.58 1.81 20.34
CA GLY A 25 10.17 2.41 21.61
C GLY A 25 10.35 3.92 21.65
N LEU A 26 11.48 4.43 21.13
CA LEU A 26 11.73 5.86 21.00
C LEU A 26 10.75 6.51 20.02
N CYS A 27 10.48 5.89 18.87
CA CYS A 27 9.51 6.39 17.90
C CYS A 27 8.11 6.50 18.52
N ARG A 28 7.65 5.48 19.25
CA ARG A 28 6.37 5.52 19.98
C ARG A 28 6.34 6.62 21.04
N TYR A 29 7.41 6.76 21.81
CA TYR A 29 7.51 7.82 22.80
C TYR A 29 7.42 9.22 22.18
N LEU A 30 8.23 9.48 21.14
CA LEU A 30 8.21 10.76 20.43
C LEU A 30 6.87 11.03 19.75
N GLY A 31 6.25 10.02 19.14
CA GLY A 31 4.93 10.15 18.54
C GLY A 31 3.86 10.54 19.56
N ASN A 32 3.86 9.91 20.75
CA ASN A 32 2.96 10.27 21.85
C ASN A 32 3.26 11.66 22.42
N LEU A 33 4.53 12.03 22.51
CA LEU A 33 4.95 13.36 22.96
C LEU A 33 4.46 14.44 21.98
N GLU A 34 4.59 14.20 20.69
CA GLU A 34 4.05 15.10 19.66
C GLU A 34 2.51 15.21 19.76
N SER A 35 1.80 14.07 19.93
CA SER A 35 0.33 14.09 20.13
C SER A 35 -0.06 14.90 21.36
N LYS A 36 0.71 14.80 22.44
CA LYS A 36 0.48 15.59 23.66
C LYS A 36 0.75 17.09 23.46
N PHE A 37 1.80 17.41 22.68
CA PHE A 37 2.18 18.80 22.40
C PHE A 37 1.16 19.51 21.52
N PHE A 38 0.58 18.80 20.54
CA PHE A 38 -0.43 19.32 19.61
C PHE A 38 -1.86 18.90 20.00
N ARG A 39 -2.09 18.64 21.29
CA ARG A 39 -3.38 18.13 21.75
C ARG A 39 -4.52 19.04 21.33
N ASP A 40 -4.40 20.33 21.62
CA ASP A 40 -5.45 21.32 21.38
C ASP A 40 -5.82 21.44 19.89
N GLU A 41 -4.88 21.12 18.99
CA GLU A 41 -5.10 21.19 17.55
C GLU A 41 -5.67 19.88 16.95
N ILE A 42 -5.51 18.75 17.64
CA ILE A 42 -5.86 17.45 17.05
C ILE A 42 -6.96 16.69 17.80
N GLU A 43 -7.24 16.96 19.08
CA GLU A 43 -8.15 16.13 19.87
C GLU A 43 -9.60 16.18 19.37
N ASP A 44 -10.05 17.34 18.88
CA ASP A 44 -11.40 17.52 18.34
C ASP A 44 -11.55 17.02 16.88
N LEU A 45 -10.46 16.61 16.23
CA LEU A 45 -10.54 16.07 14.88
C LEU A 45 -11.11 14.65 14.93
N SER A 46 -12.30 14.49 14.38
CA SER A 46 -12.89 13.16 14.19
C SER A 46 -12.18 12.39 13.07
N VAL A 47 -12.06 11.07 13.25
CA VAL A 47 -11.58 10.18 12.19
C VAL A 47 -12.80 9.49 11.57
N ASP A 48 -13.43 10.17 10.62
CA ASP A 48 -14.67 9.74 9.99
C ASP A 48 -14.40 9.00 8.67
N ARG A 49 -14.95 7.81 8.54
CA ARG A 49 -14.89 6.98 7.33
C ARG A 49 -13.53 7.00 6.66
N PRO A 50 -12.43 6.59 7.35
CA PRO A 50 -11.11 6.55 6.74
C PRO A 50 -11.13 5.59 5.55
N VAL A 51 -10.39 5.94 4.49
CA VAL A 51 -10.35 5.19 3.23
C VAL A 51 -9.03 4.44 3.14
N TYR A 52 -9.10 3.12 2.93
CA TYR A 52 -7.94 2.25 2.78
C TYR A 52 -7.91 1.61 1.41
N VAL A 53 -6.89 1.94 0.62
CA VAL A 53 -6.60 1.24 -0.65
C VAL A 53 -5.69 0.07 -0.36
N THR A 54 -6.14 -1.15 -0.61
CA THR A 54 -5.38 -2.36 -0.31
C THR A 54 -5.59 -3.46 -1.33
N GLY A 55 -4.54 -4.18 -1.63
CA GLY A 55 -4.50 -5.30 -2.56
C GLY A 55 -3.06 -5.74 -2.74
N LEU A 56 -2.82 -6.91 -3.29
CA LEU A 56 -1.46 -7.33 -3.62
C LEU A 56 -0.77 -6.27 -4.47
N THR A 57 0.52 -6.09 -4.24
CA THR A 57 1.31 -5.13 -5.01
C THR A 57 1.16 -5.37 -6.52
N ARG A 58 1.22 -4.30 -7.32
CA ARG A 58 1.00 -4.29 -8.79
C ARG A 58 -0.44 -4.55 -9.23
N SER A 59 -1.42 -4.46 -8.34
CA SER A 59 -2.86 -4.52 -8.68
C SER A 59 -3.45 -3.19 -9.19
N GLY A 60 -2.70 -2.09 -9.14
CA GLY A 60 -3.20 -0.74 -9.46
C GLY A 60 -3.47 0.13 -8.23
N SER A 61 -3.10 -0.33 -7.03
CA SER A 61 -3.34 0.41 -5.77
C SER A 61 -2.70 1.79 -5.71
N THR A 62 -1.57 2.02 -6.38
CA THR A 62 -0.90 3.33 -6.37
C THR A 62 -1.66 4.37 -7.21
N ILE A 63 -2.14 4.01 -8.38
CA ILE A 63 -2.94 4.94 -9.18
C ILE A 63 -4.26 5.31 -8.47
N LEU A 64 -4.86 4.34 -7.75
CA LEU A 64 -6.04 4.61 -6.93
C LEU A 64 -5.73 5.54 -5.76
N LEU A 65 -4.56 5.37 -5.10
CA LEU A 65 -4.11 6.32 -4.07
C LEU A 65 -3.99 7.74 -4.64
N GLU A 66 -3.33 7.90 -5.79
CA GLU A 66 -3.14 9.22 -6.43
C GLU A 66 -4.47 9.88 -6.84
N LEU A 67 -5.37 9.09 -7.42
CA LEU A 67 -6.69 9.58 -7.83
C LEU A 67 -7.52 10.03 -6.63
N LEU A 68 -7.58 9.22 -5.58
CA LEU A 68 -8.32 9.56 -4.36
C LEU A 68 -7.65 10.71 -3.60
N ALA A 69 -6.32 10.78 -3.55
CA ALA A 69 -5.59 11.88 -2.91
C ALA A 69 -5.73 13.23 -3.66
N ALA A 70 -6.20 13.21 -4.90
CA ALA A 70 -6.49 14.44 -5.64
C ALA A 70 -7.78 15.14 -5.18
N HIS A 71 -8.59 14.50 -4.33
CA HIS A 71 -9.80 15.10 -3.78
C HIS A 71 -9.46 16.01 -2.59
N GLU A 72 -10.03 17.20 -2.54
CA GLU A 72 -9.71 18.24 -1.54
C GLU A 72 -9.93 17.82 -0.08
N GLN A 73 -10.90 16.92 0.17
CA GLN A 73 -11.20 16.43 1.51
C GLN A 73 -10.21 15.37 1.99
N THR A 74 -9.39 14.79 1.11
CA THR A 74 -8.53 13.68 1.50
C THR A 74 -7.19 14.14 2.07
N ALA A 75 -6.71 13.40 3.07
CA ALA A 75 -5.42 13.60 3.69
C ALA A 75 -4.64 12.28 3.71
N ALA A 76 -3.50 12.25 3.05
CA ALA A 76 -2.63 11.08 2.96
C ALA A 76 -1.20 11.40 3.42
N HIS A 77 -0.46 10.37 3.80
CA HIS A 77 0.99 10.47 3.91
C HIS A 77 1.61 10.86 2.57
N GLN A 78 2.73 11.57 2.63
CA GLN A 78 3.50 12.01 1.46
C GLN A 78 4.94 11.50 1.55
N TYR A 79 5.65 11.45 0.43
CA TYR A 79 7.08 11.07 0.40
C TYR A 79 7.92 11.85 1.41
N ARG A 80 7.64 13.15 1.57
CA ARG A 80 8.36 14.02 2.51
C ARG A 80 8.17 13.66 3.99
N ASP A 81 7.20 12.81 4.35
CA ASP A 81 6.98 12.37 5.72
C ASP A 81 8.05 11.35 6.17
N TYR A 82 8.72 10.69 5.21
CA TYR A 82 9.86 9.84 5.49
C TYR A 82 11.09 10.66 5.89
N PRO A 83 11.94 10.22 6.84
CA PRO A 83 11.85 8.94 7.55
C PRO A 83 11.10 9.00 8.90
N LEU A 84 10.62 10.17 9.33
CA LEU A 84 10.06 10.35 10.67
C LEU A 84 8.53 10.35 10.68
N VAL A 85 7.95 9.31 10.08
CA VAL A 85 6.50 9.14 9.95
C VAL A 85 5.77 9.17 11.30
N CYS A 86 6.43 8.81 12.41
CA CYS A 86 5.85 8.81 13.75
C CYS A 86 5.68 10.21 14.36
N ILE A 87 6.37 11.24 13.84
CA ILE A 87 6.29 12.64 14.28
C ILE A 87 6.07 13.59 13.10
N PRO A 88 4.97 13.44 12.36
CA PRO A 88 4.78 14.12 11.07
C PRO A 88 4.70 15.64 11.20
N LEU A 89 4.22 16.18 12.31
CA LEU A 89 4.06 17.62 12.50
C LEU A 89 5.42 18.31 12.71
N TRP A 90 6.24 17.82 13.64
CA TRP A 90 7.59 18.35 13.85
C TRP A 90 8.49 18.13 12.64
N TRP A 91 8.42 16.93 12.06
CA TRP A 91 9.24 16.61 10.90
C TRP A 91 8.92 17.49 9.69
N ASN A 92 7.64 17.68 9.35
CA ASN A 92 7.27 18.54 8.23
C ASN A 92 7.63 20.01 8.48
N ARG A 93 7.51 20.52 9.72
CA ARG A 93 7.99 21.86 10.07
C ARG A 93 9.50 21.99 9.86
N PHE A 94 10.27 20.99 10.29
CA PHE A 94 11.71 20.96 10.03
C PHE A 94 12.03 20.95 8.54
N VAL A 95 11.38 20.10 7.75
CA VAL A 95 11.57 20.03 6.29
C VAL A 95 11.25 21.36 5.61
N ASP A 96 10.19 22.04 6.03
CA ASP A 96 9.80 23.35 5.47
C ASP A 96 10.83 24.45 5.82
N LEU A 97 11.33 24.47 7.06
CA LEU A 97 12.39 25.41 7.50
C LEU A 97 13.71 25.16 6.78
N ALA A 98 14.04 23.91 6.49
CA ALA A 98 15.26 23.54 5.74
C ALA A 98 15.13 23.79 4.22
N GLY A 99 14.03 24.39 3.75
CA GLY A 99 13.78 24.63 2.33
C GLY A 99 13.46 23.35 1.53
N GLY A 100 13.23 22.23 2.21
CA GLY A 100 12.83 20.95 1.62
C GLY A 100 11.36 20.93 1.19
N GLY A 101 10.96 19.84 0.55
CA GLY A 101 9.55 19.64 0.15
C GLY A 101 9.13 20.33 -1.15
N ARG A 102 10.08 20.99 -1.85
CA ARG A 102 9.93 21.47 -3.23
C ARG A 102 10.85 20.65 -4.13
N GLY A 103 10.32 20.10 -5.22
CA GLY A 103 11.10 19.34 -6.19
C GLY A 103 10.34 19.19 -7.48
N GLU A 104 11.08 19.16 -8.60
CA GLU A 104 10.50 18.82 -9.89
C GLU A 104 9.98 17.39 -9.88
N PRO A 105 8.86 17.09 -10.58
CA PRO A 105 8.37 15.74 -10.70
C PRO A 105 9.42 14.82 -11.34
N VAL A 106 9.80 13.74 -10.65
CA VAL A 106 10.72 12.71 -11.14
C VAL A 106 9.99 11.37 -11.25
N GLU A 107 10.41 10.54 -12.21
CA GLU A 107 9.85 9.18 -12.29
C GLU A 107 10.28 8.39 -11.04
N ARG A 108 9.31 7.75 -10.40
CA ARG A 108 9.60 6.95 -9.20
C ARG A 108 10.45 5.72 -9.56
N PHE A 109 11.14 5.19 -8.56
CA PHE A 109 12.09 4.08 -8.70
C PHE A 109 11.48 2.83 -9.39
N HIS A 110 10.18 2.65 -9.30
CA HIS A 110 9.44 1.55 -9.92
C HIS A 110 9.43 1.57 -11.46
N ARG A 111 9.86 2.64 -12.11
CA ARG A 111 9.92 2.80 -13.58
C ARG A 111 8.60 2.41 -14.28
N ASP A 112 7.49 2.80 -13.70
CA ASP A 112 6.15 2.49 -14.19
C ASP A 112 5.42 3.68 -14.80
N GLY A 113 6.14 4.78 -15.04
CA GLY A 113 5.65 5.99 -15.67
C GLY A 113 5.00 6.99 -14.71
N ILE A 114 4.88 6.63 -13.42
CA ILE A 114 4.34 7.53 -12.40
C ILE A 114 5.44 8.51 -12.00
N ARG A 115 5.15 9.81 -12.12
CA ARG A 115 6.04 10.89 -11.69
C ARG A 115 5.60 11.40 -10.33
N VAL A 116 6.55 11.53 -9.42
CA VAL A 116 6.31 11.91 -8.02
C VAL A 116 7.14 13.13 -7.63
N THR A 117 6.61 13.87 -6.67
CA THR A 117 7.28 14.95 -5.97
C THR A 117 7.38 14.60 -4.48
N PRO A 118 8.12 15.34 -3.66
CA PRO A 118 8.08 15.16 -2.21
C PRO A 118 6.67 15.27 -1.60
N ARG A 119 5.74 15.93 -2.27
CA ARG A 119 4.35 16.11 -1.84
C ARG A 119 3.38 15.09 -2.44
N SER A 120 3.83 14.20 -3.30
CA SER A 120 2.99 13.10 -3.81
C SER A 120 2.60 12.15 -2.66
N PRO A 121 1.38 11.58 -2.69
CA PRO A 121 0.94 10.62 -1.69
C PRO A 121 1.77 9.35 -1.75
N GLU A 122 2.05 8.74 -0.59
CA GLU A 122 2.81 7.50 -0.51
C GLU A 122 2.34 6.57 0.60
N ALA A 123 2.66 5.29 0.45
CA ALA A 123 2.33 4.20 1.36
C ALA A 123 3.31 4.15 2.54
N MET A 124 3.11 4.98 3.56
CA MET A 124 4.01 5.10 4.71
C MET A 124 3.50 4.41 5.98
N GLU A 125 2.27 3.89 5.96
CA GLU A 125 1.64 3.34 7.18
C GLU A 125 2.34 2.11 7.71
N GLU A 126 2.97 1.30 6.85
CA GLU A 126 3.58 0.05 7.28
C GLU A 126 4.68 0.27 8.34
N ILE A 127 5.35 1.43 8.29
CA ILE A 127 6.33 1.85 9.31
C ILE A 127 5.66 1.92 10.69
N LEU A 128 4.42 2.46 10.77
CA LEU A 128 3.66 2.56 12.02
C LEU A 128 3.26 1.17 12.55
N TRP A 129 2.84 0.28 11.66
CA TRP A 129 2.46 -1.09 12.01
C TRP A 129 3.65 -1.88 12.55
N MET A 130 4.81 -1.83 11.89
CA MET A 130 6.02 -2.52 12.32
C MET A 130 6.55 -2.04 13.68
N MET A 131 6.28 -0.80 14.08
CA MET A 131 6.66 -0.30 15.40
C MET A 131 5.94 -1.00 16.55
N PHE A 132 4.73 -1.54 16.31
CA PHE A 132 3.93 -2.22 17.33
C PHE A 132 3.84 -3.73 17.11
N PHE A 133 3.99 -4.18 15.87
CA PHE A 133 3.89 -5.58 15.46
C PHE A 133 5.17 -5.99 14.72
N PRO A 134 6.28 -6.22 15.44
CA PRO A 134 7.59 -6.47 14.81
C PRO A 134 7.61 -7.71 13.92
N ASP A 135 6.73 -8.68 14.18
CA ASP A 135 6.63 -9.94 13.41
C ASP A 135 5.56 -9.88 12.29
N CYS A 136 4.97 -8.71 12.01
CA CYS A 136 3.86 -8.61 11.04
C CYS A 136 4.23 -8.98 9.60
N HIS A 137 5.51 -9.14 9.30
CA HIS A 137 6.03 -9.63 8.02
C HIS A 137 6.75 -10.98 8.10
N ALA A 138 6.67 -11.67 9.24
CA ALA A 138 7.24 -13.01 9.35
C ALA A 138 6.37 -14.01 8.59
N SER A 139 6.88 -14.55 7.47
CA SER A 139 6.14 -15.53 6.65
C SER A 139 5.86 -16.85 7.37
N SER A 140 6.66 -17.17 8.40
CA SER A 140 6.48 -18.37 9.25
C SER A 140 5.29 -18.28 10.20
N ARG A 141 4.67 -17.09 10.35
CA ARG A 141 3.50 -16.86 11.21
C ARG A 141 2.36 -16.27 10.41
N SER A 142 1.13 -16.48 10.89
CA SER A 142 -0.02 -15.77 10.35
C SER A 142 0.17 -14.26 10.48
N GLN A 143 -0.03 -13.54 9.37
CA GLN A 143 -0.02 -12.07 9.33
C GLN A 143 -1.43 -11.50 9.51
N VAL A 144 -2.42 -12.38 9.68
CA VAL A 144 -3.83 -12.00 9.85
C VAL A 144 -4.04 -11.34 11.20
N MET A 145 -4.61 -10.15 11.16
CA MET A 145 -5.21 -9.47 12.31
C MET A 145 -6.71 -9.41 12.10
N ASP A 146 -7.42 -10.22 12.84
CA ASP A 146 -8.87 -10.40 12.71
C ASP A 146 -9.67 -9.42 13.56
N GLY A 147 -11.00 -9.51 13.52
CA GLY A 147 -11.91 -8.68 14.33
C GLY A 147 -11.83 -8.91 15.85
N ARG A 148 -11.08 -9.93 16.31
CA ARG A 148 -10.83 -10.19 17.75
C ARG A 148 -9.52 -9.56 18.21
N THR A 149 -8.65 -9.18 17.30
CA THR A 149 -7.40 -8.50 17.62
C THR A 149 -7.69 -7.23 18.40
N ARG A 150 -6.99 -7.03 19.51
CA ARG A 150 -7.08 -5.84 20.36
C ARG A 150 -5.69 -5.45 20.82
N TYR A 151 -5.32 -4.20 20.52
CA TYR A 151 -4.08 -3.63 21.01
C TYR A 151 -4.29 -2.13 21.31
N PRO A 152 -4.87 -1.80 22.49
CA PRO A 152 -5.28 -0.44 22.80
C PRO A 152 -4.18 0.62 22.63
N ALA A 153 -2.92 0.28 22.97
CA ALA A 153 -1.80 1.19 22.81
C ALA A 153 -1.53 1.54 21.33
N PHE A 154 -1.64 0.56 20.42
CA PHE A 154 -1.55 0.80 18.99
C PHE A 154 -2.77 1.59 18.47
N GLU A 155 -3.97 1.17 18.87
CA GLU A 155 -5.23 1.76 18.40
C GLU A 155 -5.32 3.25 18.74
N SER A 156 -4.90 3.63 19.97
CA SER A 156 -4.82 5.03 20.39
C SER A 156 -3.77 5.80 19.60
N PHE A 157 -2.55 5.24 19.53
CA PHE A 157 -1.44 5.85 18.79
C PHE A 157 -1.80 6.05 17.31
N TYR A 158 -2.38 5.03 16.67
CA TYR A 158 -2.75 5.07 15.26
C TYR A 158 -3.83 6.11 14.97
N ARG A 159 -4.83 6.22 15.86
CA ARG A 159 -5.88 7.25 15.76
C ARG A 159 -5.28 8.66 15.84
N ASP A 160 -4.33 8.88 16.75
CA ASP A 160 -3.65 10.17 16.85
C ASP A 160 -2.75 10.45 15.64
N GLN A 161 -2.07 9.46 15.08
CA GLN A 161 -1.31 9.63 13.83
C GLN A 161 -2.23 10.07 12.68
N ILE A 162 -3.39 9.45 12.54
CA ILE A 162 -4.39 9.86 11.54
C ILE A 162 -4.82 11.32 11.77
N ARG A 163 -5.14 11.72 13.00
CA ARG A 163 -5.50 13.11 13.34
C ARG A 163 -4.41 14.10 12.97
N LYS A 164 -3.13 13.75 13.22
CA LYS A 164 -1.99 14.58 12.80
C LYS A 164 -1.92 14.77 11.29
N ILE A 165 -2.18 13.71 10.51
CA ILE A 165 -2.21 13.82 9.05
C ILE A 165 -3.39 14.65 8.58
N LEU A 166 -4.58 14.48 9.16
CA LEU A 166 -5.74 15.32 8.88
C LEU A 166 -5.44 16.79 9.15
N TYR A 167 -4.86 17.11 10.30
CA TYR A 167 -4.43 18.47 10.66
C TYR A 167 -3.39 19.03 9.69
N LEU A 168 -2.32 18.26 9.44
CA LEU A 168 -1.18 18.67 8.62
C LEU A 168 -1.57 18.93 7.15
N ARG A 169 -2.49 18.13 6.61
CA ARG A 169 -2.95 18.21 5.22
C ARG A 169 -4.24 19.01 5.05
N ARG A 170 -4.87 19.44 6.17
CA ARG A 170 -6.15 20.16 6.19
C ARG A 170 -7.28 19.41 5.49
N GLY A 171 -7.25 18.08 5.59
CA GLY A 171 -8.30 17.20 5.07
C GLY A 171 -9.26 16.76 6.17
N SER A 172 -10.45 16.33 5.78
CA SER A 172 -11.46 15.76 6.67
C SER A 172 -11.57 14.24 6.55
N ARG A 173 -10.91 13.65 5.55
CA ARG A 173 -10.98 12.23 5.21
C ARG A 173 -9.58 11.64 5.11
N TYR A 174 -9.24 10.76 6.05
CA TYR A 174 -7.98 10.06 5.98
C TYR A 174 -7.95 9.07 4.82
N LEU A 175 -6.84 9.05 4.08
CA LEU A 175 -6.60 8.15 2.98
C LEU A 175 -5.25 7.46 3.16
N ALA A 176 -5.23 6.15 3.12
CA ALA A 176 -4.01 5.36 3.16
C ALA A 176 -4.00 4.26 2.09
N LYS A 177 -2.79 3.86 1.72
CA LYS A 177 -2.56 2.68 0.89
C LYS A 177 -1.53 1.81 1.59
N ALA A 178 -1.88 0.54 1.82
CA ALA A 178 -0.92 -0.46 2.27
C ALA A 178 -1.30 -1.84 1.72
N ASN A 179 -0.34 -2.50 1.06
CA ASN A 179 -0.59 -3.80 0.44
C ASN A 179 -0.94 -4.88 1.49
N TYR A 180 -0.40 -4.77 2.69
CA TYR A 180 -0.61 -5.73 3.78
C TYR A 180 -1.93 -5.56 4.53
N HIS A 181 -2.69 -4.48 4.29
CA HIS A 181 -4.03 -4.34 4.87
C HIS A 181 -5.01 -5.42 4.38
N VAL A 182 -4.69 -6.15 3.31
CA VAL A 182 -5.44 -7.36 2.91
C VAL A 182 -5.58 -8.37 4.04
N THR A 183 -4.64 -8.42 4.99
CA THR A 183 -4.68 -9.29 6.18
C THR A 183 -5.25 -8.61 7.42
N ARG A 184 -5.63 -7.32 7.33
CA ARG A 184 -6.02 -6.48 8.48
C ARG A 184 -7.40 -5.84 8.32
N LEU A 185 -8.15 -6.18 7.26
CA LEU A 185 -9.46 -5.58 6.95
C LEU A 185 -10.42 -5.63 8.14
N ALA A 186 -10.55 -6.80 8.77
CA ALA A 186 -11.44 -6.99 9.91
C ALA A 186 -10.98 -6.22 11.15
N TYR A 187 -9.67 -6.13 11.40
CA TYR A 187 -9.13 -5.36 12.51
C TYR A 187 -9.32 -3.85 12.29
N LEU A 188 -9.01 -3.35 11.08
CA LEU A 188 -9.26 -1.96 10.72
C LEU A 188 -10.75 -1.59 10.86
N LYS A 189 -11.65 -2.48 10.44
CA LYS A 189 -13.09 -2.31 10.62
C LYS A 189 -13.51 -2.27 12.08
N THR A 190 -12.77 -2.95 12.96
CA THR A 190 -12.99 -2.88 14.41
C THR A 190 -12.51 -1.54 15.00
N ILE A 191 -11.36 -1.03 14.56
CA ILE A 191 -10.82 0.26 15.01
C ILE A 191 -11.69 1.41 14.49
N PHE A 192 -12.13 1.33 13.23
CA PHE A 192 -12.96 2.32 12.54
C PHE A 192 -14.18 1.65 11.91
N PRO A 193 -15.31 1.58 12.65
CA PRO A 193 -16.50 0.87 12.17
C PRO A 193 -17.10 1.41 10.87
N ASP A 194 -16.80 2.64 10.52
CA ASP A 194 -17.24 3.34 9.31
C ASP A 194 -16.20 3.36 8.17
N ALA A 195 -15.04 2.71 8.36
CA ALA A 195 -13.97 2.63 7.35
C ALA A 195 -14.50 2.14 6.00
N ARG A 196 -13.86 2.62 4.92
CA ARG A 196 -14.09 2.19 3.53
C ARG A 196 -12.83 1.57 2.96
N PHE A 197 -13.01 0.46 2.25
CA PHE A 197 -11.93 -0.29 1.62
C PHE A 197 -12.08 -0.28 0.11
N VAL A 198 -11.01 0.08 -0.59
CA VAL A 198 -10.92 -0.02 -2.06
C VAL A 198 -9.91 -1.12 -2.37
N ILE A 199 -10.38 -2.20 -2.97
CA ILE A 199 -9.61 -3.44 -3.16
C ILE A 199 -9.41 -3.68 -4.66
N PRO A 200 -8.31 -3.16 -5.26
CA PRO A 200 -8.01 -3.45 -6.64
C PRO A 200 -7.59 -4.91 -6.82
N VAL A 201 -8.15 -5.54 -7.83
CA VAL A 201 -7.85 -6.90 -8.28
C VAL A 201 -7.44 -6.84 -9.74
N ARG A 202 -6.39 -7.55 -10.11
CA ARG A 202 -5.88 -7.61 -11.48
C ARG A 202 -5.75 -9.05 -11.91
N SER A 203 -5.88 -9.30 -13.23
CA SER A 203 -5.61 -10.62 -13.81
C SER A 203 -4.33 -11.23 -13.21
N PRO A 204 -4.37 -12.46 -12.66
CA PRO A 204 -3.21 -13.08 -12.00
C PRO A 204 -1.97 -13.12 -12.89
N VAL A 205 -2.12 -13.44 -14.17
CA VAL A 205 -1.03 -13.51 -15.14
C VAL A 205 -0.40 -12.13 -15.35
N ALA A 206 -1.23 -11.10 -15.55
CA ALA A 206 -0.74 -9.74 -15.77
C ALA A 206 -0.08 -9.15 -14.51
N GLN A 207 -0.62 -9.45 -13.33
CA GLN A 207 -0.08 -9.01 -12.05
C GLN A 207 1.24 -9.71 -11.74
N ALA A 208 1.31 -11.03 -11.89
CA ALA A 208 2.53 -11.83 -11.71
C ALA A 208 3.66 -11.36 -12.64
N ALA A 209 3.34 -11.09 -13.92
CA ALA A 209 4.30 -10.56 -14.88
C ALA A 209 4.85 -9.19 -14.46
N SER A 210 3.99 -8.31 -13.95
CA SER A 210 4.41 -7.00 -13.43
C SER A 210 5.27 -7.13 -12.18
N LEU A 211 4.92 -8.06 -11.28
CA LEU A 211 5.63 -8.30 -10.03
C LEU A 211 7.01 -8.93 -10.26
N SER A 212 7.12 -9.90 -11.18
CA SER A 212 8.40 -10.51 -11.56
C SER A 212 9.38 -9.46 -12.12
N ARG A 213 8.92 -8.58 -13.03
CA ARG A 213 9.75 -7.47 -13.51
C ARG A 213 10.21 -6.54 -12.38
N GLN A 214 9.31 -6.22 -11.47
CA GLN A 214 9.63 -5.36 -10.32
C GLN A 214 10.64 -6.02 -9.40
N HIS A 215 10.47 -7.31 -9.12
CA HIS A 215 11.39 -8.09 -8.30
C HIS A 215 12.81 -8.05 -8.88
N ARG A 216 12.99 -8.32 -10.18
CA ARG A 216 14.31 -8.23 -10.83
C ARG A 216 14.94 -6.85 -10.74
N LEU A 217 14.14 -5.79 -11.02
CA LEU A 217 14.60 -4.40 -10.93
C LEU A 217 15.14 -4.06 -9.53
N PHE A 218 14.41 -4.48 -8.49
CA PHE A 218 14.80 -4.19 -7.11
C PHE A 218 15.98 -5.07 -6.65
N CYS A 219 16.03 -6.34 -7.02
CA CYS A 219 17.21 -7.18 -6.74
C CYS A 219 18.49 -6.57 -7.32
N GLU A 220 18.44 -6.07 -8.56
CA GLU A 220 19.60 -5.40 -9.16
C GLU A 220 19.97 -4.11 -8.43
N ALA A 221 18.99 -3.31 -8.03
CA ALA A 221 19.23 -2.05 -7.35
C ALA A 221 19.78 -2.25 -5.93
N GLU A 222 19.20 -3.17 -5.19
CA GLU A 222 19.60 -3.51 -3.81
C GLU A 222 20.99 -4.15 -3.78
N ALA A 223 21.35 -4.94 -4.79
CA ALA A 223 22.70 -5.49 -4.94
C ALA A 223 23.74 -4.41 -5.25
N ARG A 224 23.37 -3.33 -5.96
CA ARG A 224 24.25 -2.20 -6.27
C ARG A 224 24.39 -1.21 -5.12
N ASP A 225 23.30 -0.95 -4.38
CA ASP A 225 23.25 0.01 -3.30
C ASP A 225 22.50 -0.54 -2.07
N PRO A 226 23.20 -0.96 -1.03
CA PRO A 226 22.58 -1.47 0.21
C PRO A 226 21.60 -0.50 0.88
N ARG A 227 21.68 0.81 0.60
CA ARG A 227 20.72 1.78 1.13
C ARG A 227 19.32 1.55 0.60
N VAL A 228 19.19 1.05 -0.65
CA VAL A 228 17.89 0.68 -1.22
C VAL A 228 17.27 -0.48 -0.44
N LEU A 229 18.04 -1.53 -0.13
CA LEU A 229 17.57 -2.65 0.68
C LEU A 229 17.15 -2.19 2.09
N ASN A 230 17.95 -1.32 2.72
CA ASN A 230 17.61 -0.75 4.03
C ASN A 230 16.30 0.03 3.97
N TYR A 231 16.13 0.88 2.95
CA TYR A 231 14.89 1.63 2.74
C TYR A 231 13.68 0.70 2.60
N MET A 232 13.77 -0.33 1.76
CA MET A 232 12.69 -1.29 1.54
C MET A 232 12.27 -1.97 2.84
N ARG A 233 13.24 -2.43 3.64
CA ARG A 233 12.99 -3.03 4.96
C ARG A 233 12.33 -2.07 5.94
N ILE A 234 12.81 -0.83 6.01
CA ILE A 234 12.31 0.19 6.93
C ILE A 234 10.92 0.67 6.51
N ALA A 235 10.68 0.80 5.20
CA ALA A 235 9.37 1.15 4.66
C ALA A 235 8.35 -0.01 4.69
N GLY A 236 8.81 -1.24 5.01
CA GLY A 236 7.95 -2.42 5.09
C GLY A 236 7.59 -3.02 3.74
N HIS A 237 8.47 -2.89 2.76
CA HIS A 237 8.29 -3.45 1.42
C HIS A 237 9.02 -4.78 1.27
N PHE A 238 8.30 -5.87 1.46
CA PHE A 238 8.80 -7.25 1.33
C PHE A 238 8.15 -8.02 0.18
N GLU A 239 7.48 -7.33 -0.73
CA GLU A 239 6.76 -7.96 -1.84
C GLU A 239 7.69 -8.34 -2.99
N PHE A 240 8.86 -7.72 -3.08
CA PHE A 240 9.88 -7.95 -4.12
C PHE A 240 11.27 -7.52 -3.58
N GLY A 241 12.33 -7.73 -4.37
CA GLY A 241 13.71 -7.47 -3.95
C GLY A 241 14.37 -8.67 -3.26
N LEU A 242 15.56 -8.46 -2.71
CA LEU A 242 16.38 -9.52 -2.10
C LEU A 242 15.76 -10.10 -0.82
N ASP A 243 14.91 -9.36 -0.15
CA ASP A 243 14.25 -9.79 1.09
C ASP A 243 12.75 -10.11 0.87
N ARG A 244 12.41 -10.57 -0.35
CA ARG A 244 11.04 -10.93 -0.74
C ARG A 244 10.48 -12.02 0.15
N ARG A 245 9.24 -11.80 0.63
CA ARG A 245 8.50 -12.73 1.48
C ARG A 245 7.06 -12.88 1.03
N PRO A 246 6.44 -14.08 1.12
CA PRO A 246 5.03 -14.23 0.85
C PRO A 246 4.18 -13.69 1.99
N VAL A 247 2.98 -13.21 1.65
CA VAL A 247 1.95 -12.89 2.64
C VAL A 247 1.36 -14.21 3.17
N ASN A 248 1.44 -14.41 4.50
CA ASN A 248 0.85 -15.57 5.17
C ASN A 248 -0.56 -15.23 5.68
N THR A 249 -1.57 -15.73 5.00
CA THR A 249 -2.99 -15.52 5.31
C THR A 249 -3.55 -16.55 6.32
N GLY A 250 -2.69 -17.10 7.18
CA GLY A 250 -3.10 -18.06 8.23
C GLY A 250 -2.69 -19.50 7.94
N CYS A 251 -2.09 -19.79 6.77
CA CYS A 251 -1.60 -21.13 6.43
C CYS A 251 -0.08 -21.11 6.19
N GLY A 252 0.69 -21.46 7.21
CA GLY A 252 2.16 -21.53 7.12
C GLY A 252 2.65 -22.44 6.00
N LYS A 253 2.03 -23.62 5.82
CA LYS A 253 2.37 -24.55 4.74
C LYS A 253 2.26 -23.91 3.34
N THR A 254 1.30 -23.02 3.13
CA THR A 254 1.18 -22.31 1.84
C THR A 254 2.31 -21.30 1.66
N ALA A 255 2.66 -20.57 2.70
CA ALA A 255 3.77 -19.62 2.65
C ALA A 255 5.11 -20.33 2.40
N ASP A 256 5.36 -21.45 3.09
CA ASP A 256 6.55 -22.27 2.88
C ASP A 256 6.61 -22.80 1.43
N ARG A 257 5.50 -23.33 0.91
CA ARG A 257 5.42 -23.80 -0.48
C ARG A 257 5.70 -22.69 -1.49
N ILE A 258 5.22 -21.46 -1.26
CA ILE A 258 5.52 -20.32 -2.13
C ILE A 258 7.03 -20.05 -2.13
N MET A 259 7.66 -20.06 -0.97
CA MET A 259 9.12 -19.89 -0.84
C MET A 259 9.89 -21.00 -1.57
N ASP A 260 9.48 -22.26 -1.42
CA ASP A 260 10.10 -23.41 -2.09
C ASP A 260 10.00 -23.30 -3.62
N LEU A 261 8.83 -22.89 -4.13
CA LEU A 261 8.62 -22.65 -5.56
C LEU A 261 9.54 -21.53 -6.09
N TRP A 262 9.68 -20.44 -5.36
CA TRP A 262 10.57 -19.34 -5.74
C TRP A 262 12.04 -19.79 -5.71
N ASN A 263 12.46 -20.50 -4.67
CA ASN A 263 13.83 -20.98 -4.51
C ASN A 263 14.21 -22.08 -5.53
N SER A 264 13.22 -22.83 -6.03
CA SER A 264 13.42 -23.85 -7.07
C SER A 264 13.26 -23.33 -8.51
N GLY A 265 13.16 -22.01 -8.71
CA GLY A 265 13.04 -21.41 -10.04
C GLY A 265 11.64 -21.47 -10.65
N GLN A 266 10.63 -21.94 -9.92
CA GLN A 266 9.23 -21.98 -10.34
C GLN A 266 8.48 -20.68 -9.95
N GLU A 267 9.10 -19.54 -10.30
CA GLU A 267 8.62 -18.22 -9.88
C GLU A 267 7.17 -17.97 -10.27
N ALA A 268 6.81 -18.28 -11.51
CA ALA A 268 5.46 -18.07 -12.04
C ALA A 268 4.40 -18.79 -11.20
N ARG A 269 4.62 -20.07 -10.93
CA ARG A 269 3.70 -20.87 -10.11
C ARG A 269 3.61 -20.36 -8.68
N GLY A 270 4.75 -19.98 -8.07
CA GLY A 270 4.78 -19.40 -6.74
C GLY A 270 4.02 -18.06 -6.65
N LEU A 271 4.08 -17.22 -7.68
CA LEU A 271 3.31 -15.98 -7.79
C LEU A 271 1.80 -16.26 -7.96
N GLY A 272 1.43 -17.25 -8.77
CA GLY A 272 0.05 -17.72 -8.89
C GLY A 272 -0.52 -18.19 -7.55
N LEU A 273 0.24 -19.01 -6.82
CA LEU A 273 -0.16 -19.51 -5.50
C LEU A 273 -0.28 -18.39 -4.45
N LEU A 274 0.67 -17.42 -4.45
CA LEU A 274 0.58 -16.22 -3.59
C LEU A 274 -0.70 -15.45 -3.89
N TRP A 275 -0.97 -15.18 -5.17
CA TRP A 275 -2.17 -14.48 -5.61
C TRP A 275 -3.44 -15.19 -5.11
N ALA A 276 -3.53 -16.48 -5.35
CA ALA A 276 -4.65 -17.31 -4.95
C ALA A 276 -4.86 -17.34 -3.43
N SER A 277 -3.78 -17.49 -2.66
CA SER A 277 -3.84 -17.51 -1.19
C SER A 277 -4.42 -16.22 -0.63
N VAL A 278 -3.94 -15.07 -1.10
CA VAL A 278 -4.38 -13.77 -0.57
C VAL A 278 -5.83 -13.48 -0.98
N TYR A 279 -6.18 -13.67 -2.25
CA TYR A 279 -7.52 -13.30 -2.69
C TYR A 279 -8.60 -14.34 -2.35
N ARG A 280 -8.26 -15.62 -2.13
CA ARG A 280 -9.18 -16.57 -1.48
C ARG A 280 -9.49 -16.15 -0.03
N TYR A 281 -8.47 -15.70 0.70
CA TYR A 281 -8.66 -15.17 2.05
C TYR A 281 -9.55 -13.93 2.04
N VAL A 282 -9.26 -12.93 1.21
CA VAL A 282 -10.07 -11.70 1.10
C VAL A 282 -11.49 -12.02 0.66
N GLY A 283 -11.66 -12.84 -0.38
CA GLY A 283 -12.98 -13.27 -0.87
C GLY A 283 -13.77 -14.02 0.18
N GLY A 284 -13.10 -14.88 0.98
CA GLY A 284 -13.72 -15.57 2.12
C GLY A 284 -14.21 -14.62 3.20
N LEU A 285 -13.43 -13.57 3.53
CA LEU A 285 -13.86 -12.53 4.47
C LEU A 285 -15.09 -11.77 3.95
N LEU A 286 -15.06 -11.33 2.68
CA LEU A 286 -16.19 -10.59 2.08
C LEU A 286 -17.45 -11.45 1.95
N ALA A 287 -17.32 -12.76 1.79
CA ALA A 287 -18.44 -13.68 1.75
C ALA A 287 -19.05 -13.95 3.13
N ALA A 288 -18.21 -13.93 4.18
CA ALA A 288 -18.61 -14.29 5.55
C ALA A 288 -19.11 -13.08 6.38
N ASP A 289 -18.76 -11.85 5.99
CA ASP A 289 -19.09 -10.63 6.74
C ASP A 289 -19.74 -9.59 5.83
N ASP A 290 -21.06 -9.47 5.96
CA ASP A 290 -21.89 -8.52 5.18
C ASP A 290 -21.51 -7.06 5.47
N ALA A 291 -21.14 -6.73 6.70
CA ALA A 291 -20.72 -5.37 7.07
C ALA A 291 -19.37 -5.01 6.46
N LEU A 292 -18.43 -5.96 6.43
CA LEU A 292 -17.15 -5.77 5.75
C LEU A 292 -17.34 -5.70 4.23
N ARG A 293 -18.22 -6.54 3.67
CA ARG A 293 -18.56 -6.50 2.24
C ARG A 293 -19.14 -5.15 1.85
N ALA A 294 -20.11 -4.63 2.61
CA ALA A 294 -20.72 -3.32 2.37
C ALA A 294 -19.71 -2.15 2.53
N ALA A 295 -18.69 -2.32 3.35
CA ALA A 295 -17.62 -1.36 3.53
C ALA A 295 -16.52 -1.44 2.45
N SER A 296 -16.58 -2.42 1.54
CA SER A 296 -15.56 -2.72 0.54
C SER A 296 -16.09 -2.57 -0.88
N ILE A 297 -15.29 -1.95 -1.75
CA ILE A 297 -15.48 -1.99 -3.20
C ILE A 297 -14.32 -2.75 -3.83
N VAL A 298 -14.63 -3.81 -4.59
CA VAL A 298 -13.63 -4.55 -5.36
C VAL A 298 -13.58 -3.94 -6.76
N VAL A 299 -12.38 -3.56 -7.19
CA VAL A 299 -12.13 -2.88 -8.47
C VAL A 299 -11.31 -3.79 -9.38
N ASP A 300 -11.93 -4.35 -10.41
CA ASP A 300 -11.17 -5.06 -11.44
C ASP A 300 -10.36 -4.06 -12.27
N HIS A 301 -9.05 -4.31 -12.39
CA HIS A 301 -8.13 -3.40 -13.07
C HIS A 301 -8.42 -3.26 -14.57
N ASP A 302 -8.85 -4.33 -15.22
CA ASP A 302 -9.10 -4.31 -16.66
C ASP A 302 -10.39 -3.54 -16.96
N ASP A 303 -11.44 -3.74 -16.14
CA ASP A 303 -12.68 -2.95 -16.20
C ASP A 303 -12.40 -1.48 -15.87
N PHE A 304 -11.51 -1.20 -14.90
CA PHE A 304 -11.11 0.16 -14.54
C PHE A 304 -10.41 0.88 -15.71
N CYS A 305 -9.51 0.20 -16.40
CA CYS A 305 -8.87 0.76 -17.59
C CYS A 305 -9.84 0.93 -18.77
N ARG A 306 -10.83 0.05 -18.89
CA ARG A 306 -11.81 0.07 -20.00
C ARG A 306 -12.90 1.10 -19.80
N PHE A 307 -13.35 1.30 -18.55
CA PHE A 307 -14.46 2.18 -18.19
C PHE A 307 -14.10 3.14 -17.07
N PRO A 308 -13.04 3.96 -17.23
CA PRO A 308 -12.44 4.72 -16.14
C PRO A 308 -13.41 5.69 -15.45
N GLU A 309 -14.18 6.48 -16.19
CA GLU A 309 -15.15 7.44 -15.62
C GLU A 309 -16.19 6.72 -14.75
N LYS A 310 -16.79 5.65 -15.28
CA LYS A 310 -17.82 4.88 -14.60
C LYS A 310 -17.29 4.25 -13.29
N ILE A 311 -16.11 3.65 -13.33
CA ILE A 311 -15.54 2.98 -12.17
C ILE A 311 -15.07 4.01 -11.14
N LEU A 312 -14.47 5.14 -11.57
CA LEU A 312 -14.10 6.23 -10.67
C LEU A 312 -15.32 6.80 -9.94
N ALA A 313 -16.43 7.05 -10.65
CA ALA A 313 -17.67 7.53 -10.03
C ALA A 313 -18.12 6.59 -8.90
N LYS A 314 -18.12 5.26 -9.13
CA LYS A 314 -18.45 4.27 -8.12
C LYS A 314 -17.49 4.28 -6.93
N ILE A 315 -16.18 4.45 -7.17
CA ILE A 315 -15.16 4.50 -6.12
C ILE A 315 -15.37 5.73 -5.24
N TYR A 316 -15.55 6.91 -5.83
CA TYR A 316 -15.78 8.15 -5.08
C TYR A 316 -17.08 8.09 -4.28
N ASP A 317 -18.17 7.60 -4.88
CA ASP A 317 -19.46 7.39 -4.20
C ASP A 317 -19.31 6.43 -3.01
N HIS A 318 -18.67 5.26 -3.21
CA HIS A 318 -18.39 4.29 -2.15
C HIS A 318 -17.58 4.91 -1.00
N CYS A 319 -16.61 5.76 -1.32
CA CYS A 319 -15.82 6.48 -0.32
C CYS A 319 -16.59 7.65 0.32
N GLY A 320 -17.76 8.00 -0.17
CA GLY A 320 -18.55 9.15 0.26
C GLY A 320 -17.85 10.47 -0.03
N LEU A 321 -17.18 10.55 -1.18
CA LEU A 321 -16.49 11.73 -1.70
C LEU A 321 -17.28 12.27 -2.90
N THR A 322 -17.79 13.47 -2.77
CA THR A 322 -18.59 14.09 -3.84
C THR A 322 -17.67 14.73 -4.88
N VAL A 323 -17.84 14.35 -6.13
CA VAL A 323 -17.09 14.89 -7.27
C VAL A 323 -18.04 15.28 -8.40
N ASP A 324 -17.67 16.29 -9.17
CA ASP A 324 -18.39 16.66 -10.36
C ASP A 324 -17.92 15.86 -11.61
N LEU A 325 -18.68 15.96 -12.68
CA LEU A 325 -18.37 15.26 -13.94
C LEU A 325 -17.09 15.73 -14.60
N GLU A 326 -16.75 17.00 -14.46
CA GLU A 326 -15.52 17.58 -15.03
C GLU A 326 -14.29 16.98 -14.36
N PHE A 327 -14.29 16.93 -13.02
CA PHE A 327 -13.24 16.29 -12.24
C PHE A 327 -13.08 14.81 -12.64
N LEU A 328 -14.19 14.07 -12.74
CA LEU A 328 -14.16 12.63 -13.13
C LEU A 328 -13.54 12.46 -14.53
N ARG A 329 -13.95 13.24 -15.50
CA ARG A 329 -13.43 13.19 -16.87
C ARG A 329 -11.95 13.53 -16.93
N GLN A 330 -11.52 14.55 -16.18
CA GLN A 330 -10.13 14.93 -16.10
C GLN A 330 -9.26 13.83 -15.50
N LYS A 331 -9.71 13.22 -14.41
CA LYS A 331 -8.98 12.11 -13.75
C LYS A 331 -8.98 10.86 -14.60
N ALA A 332 -10.07 10.53 -15.27
CA ALA A 332 -10.16 9.38 -16.16
C ALA A 332 -9.13 9.41 -17.30
N LYS A 333 -8.79 10.60 -17.80
CA LYS A 333 -7.74 10.77 -18.83
C LYS A 333 -6.33 10.39 -18.36
N THR A 334 -6.10 10.26 -17.07
CA THR A 334 -4.80 9.85 -16.52
C THR A 334 -4.66 8.34 -16.36
N ILE A 335 -5.73 7.59 -16.66
CA ILE A 335 -5.76 6.12 -16.55
C ILE A 335 -5.47 5.54 -17.93
N PHE A 336 -4.36 4.84 -18.03
CA PHE A 336 -3.93 4.22 -19.28
C PHE A 336 -3.95 2.69 -19.15
N PRO A 337 -4.31 1.97 -20.20
CA PRO A 337 -4.15 0.52 -20.23
C PRO A 337 -2.65 0.14 -20.06
N PRO A 338 -2.38 -1.08 -19.59
CA PRO A 338 -1.01 -1.57 -19.49
C PRO A 338 -0.29 -1.46 -20.84
N ARG A 339 0.99 -1.06 -20.81
CA ARG A 339 1.82 -0.99 -22.01
C ARG A 339 2.02 -2.40 -22.58
N GLU A 340 1.64 -2.61 -23.83
CA GLU A 340 1.77 -3.89 -24.53
C GLU A 340 3.18 -4.11 -25.12
N ASP A 341 3.97 -3.03 -25.23
CA ASP A 341 5.31 -3.01 -25.83
C ASP A 341 6.42 -3.67 -24.99
N ARG A 342 6.10 -4.12 -23.78
CA ARG A 342 7.08 -4.77 -22.90
C ARG A 342 7.08 -6.28 -23.10
N PRO A 343 8.27 -6.92 -23.27
CA PRO A 343 8.36 -8.37 -23.34
C PRO A 343 7.67 -9.04 -22.15
N PHE A 344 6.86 -10.04 -22.42
CA PHE A 344 6.18 -10.79 -21.37
C PHE A 344 7.20 -11.73 -20.70
N PRO A 345 7.36 -11.69 -19.36
CA PRO A 345 8.45 -12.40 -18.69
C PRO A 345 8.23 -13.91 -18.56
N PHE A 346 7.06 -14.43 -18.92
CA PHE A 346 6.66 -15.81 -18.74
C PHE A 346 6.30 -16.48 -20.06
N THR A 347 6.70 -17.74 -20.23
CA THR A 347 6.28 -18.62 -21.31
C THR A 347 4.78 -18.93 -21.25
N ARG A 348 4.21 -19.53 -22.27
CA ARG A 348 2.81 -19.97 -22.25
C ARG A 348 2.53 -21.03 -21.17
N GLU A 349 3.49 -21.92 -20.92
CA GLU A 349 3.38 -22.94 -19.88
C GLU A 349 3.38 -22.32 -18.48
N GLU A 350 4.25 -21.33 -18.25
CA GLU A 350 4.28 -20.57 -16.99
C GLU A 350 3.00 -19.75 -16.78
N GLN A 351 2.45 -19.17 -17.85
CA GLN A 351 1.16 -18.47 -17.77
C GLN A 351 0.03 -19.45 -17.41
N ALA A 352 -0.01 -20.61 -18.02
CA ALA A 352 -0.97 -21.66 -17.69
C ALA A 352 -0.82 -22.15 -16.24
N ALA A 353 0.41 -22.22 -15.72
CA ALA A 353 0.66 -22.55 -14.32
C ALA A 353 0.12 -21.48 -13.35
N ILE A 354 0.24 -20.18 -13.68
CA ILE A 354 -0.36 -19.09 -12.88
C ILE A 354 -1.89 -19.22 -12.92
N GLU A 355 -2.48 -19.45 -14.09
CA GLU A 355 -3.93 -19.59 -14.25
C GLU A 355 -4.48 -20.81 -13.49
N ALA A 356 -3.77 -21.93 -13.52
CA ALA A 356 -4.14 -23.14 -12.78
C ALA A 356 -4.18 -22.91 -11.25
N GLU A 357 -3.24 -22.13 -10.70
CA GLU A 357 -3.22 -21.82 -9.26
C GLU A 357 -4.24 -20.74 -8.88
N ALA A 358 -4.47 -19.71 -9.72
CA ALA A 358 -5.17 -18.49 -9.33
C ALA A 358 -6.49 -18.22 -10.07
N GLY A 359 -6.78 -18.91 -11.17
CA GLY A 359 -7.93 -18.61 -12.03
C GLY A 359 -9.29 -18.71 -11.31
N GLU A 360 -9.49 -19.76 -10.50
CA GLU A 360 -10.70 -19.92 -9.72
C GLU A 360 -10.88 -18.78 -8.70
N ALA A 361 -9.80 -18.42 -7.99
CA ALA A 361 -9.84 -17.34 -7.02
C ALA A 361 -10.11 -15.98 -7.69
N TYR A 362 -9.57 -15.76 -8.90
CA TYR A 362 -9.85 -14.56 -9.67
C TYR A 362 -11.32 -14.50 -10.10
N ALA A 363 -11.86 -15.58 -10.62
CA ALA A 363 -13.28 -15.65 -10.98
C ALA A 363 -14.18 -15.40 -9.75
N ALA A 364 -13.80 -15.91 -8.57
CA ALA A 364 -14.52 -15.67 -7.33
C ALA A 364 -14.46 -14.18 -6.91
N MET A 365 -13.29 -13.54 -6.98
CA MET A 365 -13.15 -12.12 -6.66
C MET A 365 -13.94 -11.21 -7.60
N ARG A 366 -14.02 -11.55 -8.88
CA ARG A 366 -14.81 -10.80 -9.85
C ARG A 366 -16.31 -10.78 -9.56
N ARG A 367 -16.85 -11.70 -8.76
CA ARG A 367 -18.26 -11.67 -8.32
C ARG A 367 -18.54 -10.52 -7.36
N PHE A 368 -17.51 -9.94 -6.74
CA PHE A 368 -17.62 -8.77 -5.85
C PHE A 368 -17.40 -7.45 -6.59
N THR A 369 -17.03 -7.47 -7.87
CA THR A 369 -16.94 -6.24 -8.67
C THR A 369 -18.35 -5.77 -9.02
N GLY A 370 -18.75 -4.61 -8.50
CA GLY A 370 -20.08 -4.02 -8.66
C GLY A 370 -20.19 -3.05 -9.85
#